data_bdc26d74db4d94a12d04beb124c47468
#
_entry.id   bdc26d74db4d94a12d04beb124c47468
#
_cell.length_a   1.000
_cell.length_b   1.000
_cell.length_c   1.000
_cell.angle_alpha   90.00
_cell.angle_beta   90.00
_cell.angle_gamma   90.00
#
_symmetry.space_group_name_H-M   'P 1'
#
loop_
_entity.id
_entity.type
_entity.pdbx_description
1 polymer ?
#
loop_
_entity_poly.entity_id
_entity_poly.type
_entity_poly.pdbx_seq_one_letter_code
_entity_poly.pdbx_strand_id
1 'polypeptide(L)'
;YKRRLHMDALLVGYNHHLGHNKEGDYDSLSALSAECGFALERMPCQQVGESKVSSTAIRRMILSGDVYRAADYLDAPYFICARLEGDGALSGVEPVKLLPPAGEYPVFCRPKEFSEAGFAARLAVSADRRLRLDRTDGVPASAAVAIEFR
;
A
#
# COMPACT_ATOMS: atom_id res chain seq x y z
N TYR A 1 -25.48 9.52 2.40
CA TYR A 1 -24.29 9.86 1.59
C TYR A 1 -24.68 10.67 0.34
N LYS A 2 -25.65 10.26 -0.50
CA LYS A 2 -26.07 10.97 -1.73
C LYS A 2 -26.30 12.48 -1.48
N ARG A 3 -27.12 12.82 -0.49
CA ARG A 3 -27.48 14.22 -0.19
C ARG A 3 -26.36 15.04 0.45
N ARG A 4 -25.41 14.41 1.18
CA ARG A 4 -24.31 15.11 1.85
C ARG A 4 -23.04 15.17 1.03
N LEU A 5 -22.77 14.16 0.20
CA LEU A 5 -21.55 14.02 -0.58
C LEU A 5 -21.76 14.25 -2.08
N HIS A 6 -23.01 14.53 -2.51
CA HIS A 6 -23.37 14.66 -3.92
C HIS A 6 -22.87 13.49 -4.78
N MET A 7 -23.00 12.27 -4.23
CA MET A 7 -22.51 11.04 -4.86
C MET A 7 -23.34 10.69 -6.08
N ASP A 8 -22.68 10.58 -7.27
CA ASP A 8 -23.33 10.20 -8.52
C ASP A 8 -23.11 8.73 -8.85
N ALA A 9 -22.03 8.13 -8.37
CA ALA A 9 -21.74 6.71 -8.56
C ALA A 9 -21.09 6.09 -7.30
N LEU A 10 -21.33 4.79 -7.10
CA LEU A 10 -20.69 3.97 -6.07
C LEU A 10 -20.08 2.74 -6.72
N LEU A 11 -18.75 2.60 -6.60
CA LEU A 11 -18.04 1.39 -7.01
C LEU A 11 -17.84 0.50 -5.79
N VAL A 12 -18.18 -0.78 -5.93
CA VAL A 12 -18.02 -1.76 -4.86
C VAL A 12 -17.17 -2.94 -5.33
N GLY A 13 -16.31 -3.45 -4.46
CA GLY A 13 -15.57 -4.68 -4.74
C GLY A 13 -16.49 -5.89 -4.84
N TYR A 14 -16.07 -6.94 -5.53
CA TYR A 14 -16.87 -8.15 -5.77
C TYR A 14 -17.38 -8.84 -4.49
N ASN A 15 -16.65 -8.70 -3.38
CA ASN A 15 -16.95 -9.29 -2.06
C ASN A 15 -17.20 -8.23 -0.98
N HIS A 16 -17.52 -7.01 -1.39
CA HIS A 16 -17.73 -5.92 -0.44
C HIS A 16 -19.14 -6.01 0.18
N HIS A 17 -19.20 -5.89 1.50
CA HIS A 17 -20.42 -5.79 2.26
C HIS A 17 -20.37 -4.51 3.10
N LEU A 18 -21.37 -3.66 2.99
CA LEU A 18 -21.52 -2.44 3.78
C LEU A 18 -22.41 -2.67 5.00
N GLY A 19 -22.16 -1.89 6.05
CA GLY A 19 -23.02 -1.88 7.22
C GLY A 19 -22.69 -2.94 8.27
N HIS A 20 -23.46 -2.87 9.36
CA HIS A 20 -23.35 -3.81 10.48
C HIS A 20 -23.88 -5.19 10.04
N ASN A 21 -23.24 -6.27 10.49
CA ASN A 21 -23.61 -7.65 10.16
C ASN A 21 -23.63 -8.02 8.65
N LYS A 22 -22.95 -7.24 7.78
CA LYS A 22 -22.91 -7.47 6.32
C LYS A 22 -24.28 -7.34 5.63
N GLU A 23 -25.20 -6.59 6.19
CA GLU A 23 -26.56 -6.40 5.66
C GLU A 23 -26.61 -5.66 4.32
N GLY A 24 -25.55 -4.86 4.01
CA GLY A 24 -25.40 -4.15 2.74
C GLY A 24 -24.71 -5.02 1.70
N ASP A 25 -25.34 -6.09 1.24
CA ASP A 25 -24.91 -6.85 0.08
C ASP A 25 -25.16 -6.08 -1.22
N TYR A 26 -24.74 -6.64 -2.36
CA TYR A 26 -24.89 -5.96 -3.64
C TYR A 26 -26.36 -5.73 -4.00
N ASP A 27 -27.25 -6.66 -3.67
CA ASP A 27 -28.67 -6.58 -4.01
C ASP A 27 -29.38 -5.46 -3.22
N SER A 28 -29.08 -5.36 -1.94
CA SER A 28 -29.55 -4.25 -1.07
C SER A 28 -29.05 -2.89 -1.57
N LEU A 29 -27.77 -2.82 -1.98
CA LEU A 29 -27.18 -1.61 -2.56
C LEU A 29 -27.79 -1.27 -3.93
N SER A 30 -28.15 -2.27 -4.73
CA SER A 30 -28.82 -2.08 -6.02
C SER A 30 -30.21 -1.48 -5.85
N ALA A 31 -31.00 -2.00 -4.91
CA ALA A 31 -32.29 -1.42 -4.58
C ALA A 31 -32.16 0.04 -4.11
N LEU A 32 -31.21 0.30 -3.21
CA LEU A 32 -30.92 1.65 -2.70
C LEU A 32 -30.43 2.60 -3.79
N SER A 33 -29.65 2.10 -4.76
CA SER A 33 -29.15 2.92 -5.88
C SER A 33 -30.29 3.39 -6.77
N ALA A 34 -31.25 2.51 -7.05
CA ALA A 34 -32.45 2.85 -7.83
C ALA A 34 -33.32 3.88 -7.09
N GLU A 35 -33.54 3.71 -5.78
CA GLU A 35 -34.32 4.64 -4.96
C GLU A 35 -33.63 6.01 -4.84
N CYS A 36 -32.32 6.03 -4.60
CA CYS A 36 -31.58 7.27 -4.37
C CYS A 36 -31.04 7.93 -5.64
N GLY A 37 -31.13 7.29 -6.81
CA GLY A 37 -30.72 7.83 -8.11
C GLY A 37 -29.21 8.00 -8.26
N PHE A 38 -28.40 7.01 -7.88
CA PHE A 38 -26.96 6.95 -8.16
C PHE A 38 -26.60 5.68 -8.92
N ALA A 39 -25.53 5.73 -9.72
CA ALA A 39 -25.03 4.55 -10.43
C ALA A 39 -24.35 3.59 -9.44
N LEU A 40 -24.58 2.28 -9.57
CA LEU A 40 -23.87 1.26 -8.82
C LEU A 40 -23.07 0.39 -9.77
N GLU A 41 -21.77 0.31 -9.57
CA GLU A 41 -20.88 -0.56 -10.33
C GLU A 41 -20.20 -1.57 -9.42
N ARG A 42 -20.12 -2.82 -9.89
CA ARG A 42 -19.41 -3.90 -9.20
C ARG A 42 -18.11 -4.18 -9.89
N MET A 43 -16.99 -3.98 -9.20
CA MET A 43 -15.69 -4.35 -9.72
C MET A 43 -15.55 -5.87 -9.75
N PRO A 44 -15.05 -6.45 -10.85
CA PRO A 44 -14.80 -7.88 -10.93
C PRO A 44 -13.70 -8.31 -9.95
N CYS A 45 -13.70 -9.59 -9.61
CA CYS A 45 -12.62 -10.17 -8.82
C CYS A 45 -11.31 -10.10 -9.60
N GLN A 46 -10.32 -9.41 -9.05
CA GLN A 46 -8.97 -9.41 -9.61
C GLN A 46 -8.22 -10.66 -9.18
N GLN A 47 -7.44 -11.22 -10.10
CA GLN A 47 -6.64 -12.42 -9.86
C GLN A 47 -5.22 -12.23 -10.41
N VAL A 48 -4.24 -12.82 -9.73
CA VAL A 48 -2.87 -12.98 -10.22
C VAL A 48 -2.62 -14.48 -10.32
N GLY A 49 -2.54 -14.99 -11.57
CA GLY A 49 -2.61 -16.42 -11.84
C GLY A 49 -3.94 -17.01 -11.34
N GLU A 50 -3.87 -18.07 -10.53
CA GLU A 50 -5.06 -18.71 -9.93
C GLU A 50 -5.47 -18.11 -8.58
N SER A 51 -4.71 -17.14 -8.06
CA SER A 51 -4.90 -16.58 -6.73
C SER A 51 -5.68 -15.27 -6.77
N LYS A 52 -6.69 -15.15 -5.92
CA LYS A 52 -7.46 -13.90 -5.75
C LYS A 52 -6.64 -12.82 -5.08
N VAL A 53 -6.66 -11.61 -5.65
CA VAL A 53 -6.08 -10.43 -5.01
C VAL A 53 -6.91 -10.04 -3.79
N SER A 54 -6.26 -9.99 -2.64
CA SER A 54 -6.90 -9.53 -1.40
C SER A 54 -5.89 -8.85 -0.48
N SER A 55 -6.36 -7.87 0.29
CA SER A 55 -5.53 -7.19 1.29
C SER A 55 -4.92 -8.15 2.31
N THR A 56 -5.62 -9.24 2.65
CA THR A 56 -5.11 -10.26 3.58
C THR A 56 -3.93 -11.03 2.97
N ALA A 57 -4.03 -11.41 1.69
CA ALA A 57 -2.94 -12.09 0.98
C ALA A 57 -1.70 -11.18 0.88
N ILE A 58 -1.89 -9.93 0.46
CA ILE A 58 -0.81 -8.94 0.36
C ILE A 58 -0.12 -8.73 1.71
N ARG A 59 -0.89 -8.54 2.79
CA ARG A 59 -0.32 -8.38 4.15
C ARG A 59 0.51 -9.59 4.58
N ARG A 60 0.04 -10.80 4.29
CA ARG A 60 0.79 -12.03 4.60
C ARG A 60 2.11 -12.10 3.84
N MET A 61 2.11 -11.76 2.55
CA MET A 61 3.33 -11.72 1.74
C MET A 61 4.34 -10.73 2.30
N ILE A 62 3.92 -9.51 2.65
CA ILE A 62 4.82 -8.51 3.24
C ILE A 62 5.39 -9.02 4.57
N LEU A 63 4.55 -9.55 5.45
CA LEU A 63 4.96 -10.04 6.77
C LEU A 63 5.81 -11.32 6.73
N SER A 64 5.77 -12.08 5.64
CA SER A 64 6.66 -13.22 5.42
C SER A 64 7.96 -12.86 4.69
N GLY A 65 8.14 -11.60 4.29
CA GLY A 65 9.31 -11.14 3.54
C GLY A 65 9.20 -11.26 2.03
N ASP A 66 8.09 -11.79 1.52
CA ASP A 66 7.84 -11.94 0.08
C ASP A 66 7.29 -10.64 -0.53
N VAL A 67 8.03 -9.55 -0.30
CA VAL A 67 7.62 -8.19 -0.70
C VAL A 67 7.59 -8.00 -2.21
N TYR A 68 8.38 -8.77 -2.93
CA TYR A 68 8.42 -8.73 -4.40
C TYR A 68 7.17 -9.35 -5.01
N ARG A 69 6.75 -10.49 -4.50
CA ARG A 69 5.49 -11.11 -4.91
C ARG A 69 4.27 -10.27 -4.53
N ALA A 70 4.34 -9.53 -3.42
CA ALA A 70 3.29 -8.57 -3.07
C ALA A 70 3.13 -7.48 -4.14
N ALA A 71 4.20 -7.12 -4.88
CA ALA A 71 4.15 -6.15 -5.97
C ALA A 71 3.27 -6.62 -7.14
N ASP A 72 3.26 -7.90 -7.47
CA ASP A 72 2.40 -8.49 -8.51
C ASP A 72 0.91 -8.31 -8.16
N TYR A 73 0.57 -8.38 -6.87
CA TYR A 73 -0.79 -8.20 -6.36
C TYR A 73 -1.19 -6.74 -6.19
N LEU A 74 -0.21 -5.84 -6.06
CA LEU A 74 -0.41 -4.40 -5.93
C LEU A 74 -0.36 -3.67 -7.27
N ASP A 75 0.09 -4.34 -8.34
CA ASP A 75 0.44 -3.75 -9.65
C ASP A 75 1.46 -2.59 -9.53
N ALA A 76 2.24 -2.61 -8.45
CA ALA A 76 3.29 -1.62 -8.16
C ALA A 76 4.22 -2.14 -7.06
N PRO A 77 5.48 -1.69 -7.02
CA PRO A 77 6.38 -2.01 -5.92
C PRO A 77 5.80 -1.60 -4.56
N TYR A 78 5.91 -2.49 -3.57
CA TYR A 78 5.61 -2.10 -2.20
C TYR A 78 6.60 -1.03 -1.75
N PHE A 79 6.15 0.02 -1.11
CA PHE A 79 7.01 1.10 -0.67
C PHE A 79 6.68 1.59 0.74
N ILE A 80 7.65 2.21 1.37
CA ILE A 80 7.50 2.93 2.64
C ILE A 80 7.96 4.38 2.46
N CYS A 81 7.31 5.30 3.16
CA CYS A 81 7.77 6.69 3.25
C CYS A 81 8.51 6.89 4.57
N ALA A 82 9.64 7.58 4.51
CA ALA A 82 10.49 7.84 5.67
C ALA A 82 11.22 9.19 5.53
N ARG A 83 11.95 9.57 6.57
CA ARG A 83 13.00 10.60 6.52
C ARG A 83 14.35 9.92 6.58
N LEU A 84 15.23 10.28 5.67
CA LEU A 84 16.60 9.76 5.62
C LEU A 84 17.49 10.61 6.53
N GLU A 85 18.08 10.00 7.55
CA GLU A 85 19.07 10.66 8.41
C GLU A 85 20.48 10.57 7.79
N GLY A 86 21.38 11.44 8.21
CA GLY A 86 22.70 11.58 7.61
C GLY A 86 23.60 10.34 7.69
N ASP A 87 23.30 9.43 8.61
CA ASP A 87 23.99 8.13 8.80
C ASP A 87 23.32 6.96 8.08
N GLY A 88 22.29 7.23 7.26
CA GLY A 88 21.50 6.21 6.55
C GLY A 88 20.34 5.64 7.35
N ALA A 89 20.16 6.01 8.62
CA ALA A 89 18.99 5.63 9.40
C ALA A 89 17.71 6.23 8.79
N LEU A 90 16.59 5.52 8.92
CA LEU A 90 15.30 5.99 8.46
C LEU A 90 14.39 6.24 9.66
N SER A 91 13.81 7.43 9.72
CA SER A 91 12.88 7.85 10.76
C SER A 91 11.51 8.22 10.17
N GLY A 92 10.51 8.47 11.02
CA GLY A 92 9.20 8.95 10.60
C GLY A 92 8.34 7.95 9.82
N VAL A 93 8.67 6.66 9.85
CA VAL A 93 7.79 5.62 9.30
C VAL A 93 6.58 5.47 10.21
N GLU A 94 5.38 5.50 9.63
CA GLU A 94 4.15 5.35 10.39
C GLU A 94 4.11 4.01 11.14
N PRO A 95 3.73 3.98 12.44
CA PRO A 95 3.70 2.76 13.25
C PRO A 95 2.83 1.64 12.66
N VAL A 96 1.76 2.01 11.95
CA VAL A 96 0.82 1.06 11.30
C VAL A 96 1.32 0.53 9.97
N LYS A 97 2.41 1.09 9.42
CA LYS A 97 2.98 0.64 8.16
C LYS A 97 3.56 -0.77 8.34
N LEU A 98 3.19 -1.68 7.47
CA LEU A 98 3.74 -3.03 7.49
C LEU A 98 5.21 -3.00 7.08
N LEU A 99 6.02 -3.74 7.80
CA LEU A 99 7.42 -3.97 7.46
C LEU A 99 7.64 -5.47 7.27
N PRO A 100 8.51 -5.87 6.35
CA PRO A 100 8.93 -7.25 6.25
C PRO A 100 9.74 -7.66 7.50
N PRO A 101 10.01 -8.95 7.72
CA PRO A 101 10.83 -9.45 8.82
C PRO A 101 12.22 -8.81 8.84
N ALA A 102 12.92 -8.96 9.98
CA ALA A 102 14.31 -8.56 10.09
C ALA A 102 15.16 -9.23 9.00
N GLY A 103 15.97 -8.43 8.30
CA GLY A 103 16.75 -8.88 7.14
C GLY A 103 17.23 -7.73 6.27
N GLU A 104 17.88 -8.07 5.17
CA GLU A 104 18.34 -7.11 4.16
C GLU A 104 17.52 -7.26 2.88
N TYR A 105 17.07 -6.13 2.34
CA TYR A 105 16.22 -6.07 1.16
C TYR A 105 16.81 -5.13 0.12
N PRO A 106 16.96 -5.55 -1.15
CA PRO A 106 17.24 -4.62 -2.23
C PRO A 106 16.06 -3.67 -2.41
N VAL A 107 16.37 -2.39 -2.49
CA VAL A 107 15.38 -1.31 -2.57
C VAL A 107 15.84 -0.23 -3.53
N PHE A 108 14.90 0.59 -3.95
CA PHE A 108 15.17 1.82 -4.67
C PHE A 108 14.68 3.02 -3.85
N CYS A 109 15.60 3.91 -3.50
CA CYS A 109 15.31 5.11 -2.72
C CYS A 109 14.99 6.27 -3.66
N ARG A 110 13.82 6.91 -3.49
CA ARG A 110 13.42 8.14 -4.19
C ARG A 110 13.27 9.29 -3.22
N PRO A 111 14.11 10.32 -3.29
CA PRO A 111 13.86 11.57 -2.60
C PRO A 111 12.60 12.25 -3.15
N LYS A 112 11.70 12.72 -2.28
CA LYS A 112 10.44 13.37 -2.71
C LYS A 112 10.65 14.71 -3.38
N GLU A 113 11.69 15.42 -3.02
CA GLU A 113 11.99 16.78 -3.52
C GLU A 113 12.78 16.75 -4.85
N PHE A 114 13.33 15.61 -5.23
CA PHE A 114 14.11 15.42 -6.45
C PHE A 114 13.39 14.40 -7.34
N SER A 115 12.45 14.86 -8.13
CA SER A 115 11.38 14.04 -8.74
C SER A 115 11.83 12.93 -9.67
N GLU A 116 13.11 12.82 -10.07
CA GLU A 116 13.56 11.81 -11.03
C GLU A 116 14.83 11.04 -10.63
N ALA A 117 15.63 11.52 -9.71
CA ALA A 117 16.87 10.88 -9.30
C ALA A 117 16.71 10.01 -8.06
N GLY A 118 16.48 8.71 -8.26
CA GLY A 118 16.57 7.72 -7.20
C GLY A 118 17.85 6.90 -7.33
N PHE A 119 18.17 6.13 -6.31
CA PHE A 119 19.31 5.23 -6.29
C PHE A 119 18.97 3.87 -5.70
N ALA A 120 19.66 2.83 -6.18
CA ALA A 120 19.56 1.49 -5.64
C ALA A 120 20.37 1.40 -4.33
N ALA A 121 19.80 0.78 -3.32
CA ALA A 121 20.41 0.59 -2.01
C ALA A 121 19.97 -0.75 -1.40
N ARG A 122 20.54 -1.12 -0.26
CA ARG A 122 20.06 -2.18 0.61
C ARG A 122 19.43 -1.57 1.86
N LEU A 123 18.24 -2.03 2.16
CA LEU A 123 17.52 -1.69 3.39
C LEU A 123 17.73 -2.79 4.42
N ALA A 124 18.38 -2.49 5.51
CA ALA A 124 18.41 -3.34 6.68
C ALA A 124 17.17 -3.06 7.54
N VAL A 125 16.41 -4.12 7.84
CA VAL A 125 15.29 -4.12 8.78
C VAL A 125 15.73 -4.89 10.01
N SER A 126 15.75 -4.25 11.18
CA SER A 126 16.12 -4.91 12.44
C SER A 126 14.90 -5.50 13.14
N ALA A 127 15.12 -6.39 14.09
CA ALA A 127 14.05 -7.04 14.88
C ALA A 127 13.22 -6.03 15.69
N ASP A 128 13.81 -4.92 16.11
CA ASP A 128 13.15 -3.81 16.81
C ASP A 128 12.55 -2.76 15.83
N ARG A 129 12.38 -3.11 14.55
CA ARG A 129 11.79 -2.30 13.49
C ARG A 129 12.59 -1.05 13.12
N ARG A 130 13.87 -0.98 13.46
CA ARG A 130 14.73 0.07 12.93
C ARG A 130 15.10 -0.23 11.50
N LEU A 131 15.18 0.83 10.70
CA LEU A 131 15.45 0.78 9.27
C LEU A 131 16.70 1.58 8.97
N ARG A 132 17.56 1.03 8.12
CA ARG A 132 18.79 1.69 7.71
C ARG A 132 19.14 1.34 6.26
N LEU A 133 19.49 2.35 5.48
CA LEU A 133 20.10 2.18 4.15
C LEU A 133 21.63 2.02 4.28
N ASP A 134 22.21 1.21 3.43
CA ASP A 134 23.66 1.03 3.32
C ASP A 134 24.37 2.22 2.66
N ARG A 135 23.60 3.08 1.97
CA ARG A 135 24.11 4.29 1.28
C ARG A 135 23.03 5.38 1.21
N THR A 136 23.47 6.62 1.03
CA THR A 136 22.57 7.79 0.97
C THR A 136 22.71 8.62 -0.31
N ASP A 137 23.75 8.38 -1.10
CA ASP A 137 24.06 9.02 -2.39
C ASP A 137 23.96 10.54 -2.39
N GLY A 138 24.39 11.17 -1.30
CA GLY A 138 24.38 12.61 -1.15
C GLY A 138 22.99 13.23 -0.92
N VAL A 139 21.97 12.42 -0.67
CA VAL A 139 20.64 12.92 -0.26
C VAL A 139 20.79 13.64 1.10
N PRO A 140 20.29 14.88 1.23
CA PRO A 140 20.40 15.63 2.47
C PRO A 140 19.76 14.91 3.67
N ALA A 141 20.37 15.09 4.85
CA ALA A 141 19.76 14.64 6.08
C ALA A 141 18.36 15.25 6.28
N SER A 142 17.46 14.47 6.84
CA SER A 142 16.04 14.80 7.06
C SER A 142 15.21 14.93 5.78
N ALA A 143 15.75 14.58 4.60
CA ALA A 143 14.98 14.55 3.37
C ALA A 143 13.88 13.48 3.44
N ALA A 144 12.70 13.82 2.95
CA ALA A 144 11.61 12.87 2.78
C ALA A 144 11.91 11.94 1.60
N VAL A 145 11.85 10.63 1.83
CA VAL A 145 12.15 9.61 0.82
C VAL A 145 11.03 8.57 0.74
N ALA A 146 10.88 7.99 -0.45
CA ALA A 146 10.12 6.76 -0.66
C ALA A 146 11.12 5.62 -0.90
N ILE A 147 10.97 4.52 -0.18
CA ILE A 147 11.80 3.31 -0.28
C ILE A 147 10.95 2.24 -0.94
N GLU A 148 11.25 1.91 -2.19
CA GLU A 148 10.55 0.90 -2.99
C GLU A 148 11.29 -0.42 -2.92
N PHE A 149 10.61 -1.50 -2.59
CA PHE A 149 11.16 -2.87 -2.63
C PHE A 149 11.16 -3.38 -4.07
N ARG A 150 12.35 -3.75 -4.57
CA ARG A 150 12.56 -4.16 -5.97
C ARG A 150 13.42 -5.42 -6.08
#